data_2d5434fbfac18ad97072d749f2750630
#
_entry.id   2d5434fbfac18ad97072d749f2750630
#
_cell.length_a   1.000
_cell.length_b   1.000
_cell.length_c   1.000
_cell.angle_alpha   90.00
_cell.angle_beta   90.00
_cell.angle_gamma   90.00
#
_symmetry.space_group_name_H-M   'P 1'
#
loop_
_entity.id
_entity.type
_entity.pdbx_description
1 polymer ?
#
loop_
_entity_poly.entity_id
_entity_poly.type
_entity_poly.pdbx_seq_one_letter_code
_entity_poly.pdbx_strand_id
1 'polypeptide(L)'
;WPASVHLIGKDILRFHSVYWPAFLMAAKIPLPKKVYGHGWILSGDEKMSKSKGNILDPLDIIEIYGLDSLRYYLIKEVSFGNDGNISQERLEDCINSDLANNYGNLCQRVTAFAEKNCSSLVPDNKKFNDEDLIMLNKFTDNLDAIRTEIDNQNINYYINFIVSALFEANKYFNDQEPWKKKDDKDRLNTIVYTSLEMIRKISFMLYPIIP
;
A
#
# COMPACT_ATOMS: atom_id res chain seq x y z
N TRP A 1 23.31 7.72 -15.84
CA TRP A 1 22.63 8.73 -16.63
C TRP A 1 22.28 8.18 -18.01
N PRO A 2 21.09 8.48 -18.59
CA PRO A 2 20.10 9.43 -18.09
C PRO A 2 19.28 8.90 -16.91
N ALA A 3 18.77 9.82 -16.07
CA ALA A 3 17.87 9.47 -14.99
C ALA A 3 16.53 8.97 -15.54
N SER A 4 15.97 7.92 -14.94
CA SER A 4 14.63 7.41 -15.29
C SER A 4 13.54 8.41 -14.93
N VAL A 5 13.63 9.02 -13.74
CA VAL A 5 12.70 10.04 -13.26
C VAL A 5 13.48 11.08 -12.44
N HIS A 6 13.22 12.37 -12.66
CA HIS A 6 13.48 13.44 -11.72
C HIS A 6 12.20 13.69 -10.91
N LEU A 7 12.23 13.33 -9.63
CA LEU A 7 11.13 13.55 -8.72
C LEU A 7 11.38 14.85 -7.96
N ILE A 8 10.50 15.83 -8.11
CA ILE A 8 10.70 17.19 -7.60
C ILE A 8 9.41 17.78 -7.02
N GLY A 9 9.53 18.79 -6.16
CA GLY A 9 8.39 19.61 -5.77
C GLY A 9 7.92 20.50 -6.93
N LYS A 10 6.62 20.77 -7.03
CA LYS A 10 6.03 21.60 -8.10
C LYS A 10 6.57 23.03 -8.14
N ASP A 11 7.11 23.54 -7.05
CA ASP A 11 7.71 24.88 -6.95
C ASP A 11 8.97 25.05 -7.79
N ILE A 12 9.72 23.97 -8.03
CA ILE A 12 10.94 23.98 -8.82
C ILE A 12 10.76 23.34 -10.20
N LEU A 13 9.51 23.12 -10.62
CA LEU A 13 9.19 22.48 -11.90
C LEU A 13 9.82 23.21 -13.08
N ARG A 14 9.76 24.56 -13.10
CA ARG A 14 10.34 25.37 -14.20
C ARG A 14 11.83 25.16 -14.36
N PHE A 15 12.57 25.01 -13.26
CA PHE A 15 14.00 24.76 -13.31
C PHE A 15 14.33 23.40 -13.92
N HIS A 16 13.55 22.38 -13.62
CA HIS A 16 13.81 21.01 -14.05
C HIS A 16 13.15 20.63 -15.38
N SER A 17 12.14 21.38 -15.83
CA SER A 17 11.47 21.11 -17.12
C SER A 17 11.89 22.07 -18.24
N VAL A 18 12.52 23.20 -17.92
CA VAL A 18 12.95 24.18 -18.91
C VAL A 18 14.46 24.42 -18.84
N TYR A 19 14.97 24.94 -17.73
CA TYR A 19 16.38 25.36 -17.66
C TYR A 19 17.33 24.16 -17.63
N TRP A 20 17.05 23.15 -16.86
CA TRP A 20 17.89 21.95 -16.78
C TRP A 20 17.99 21.22 -18.12
N PRO A 21 16.91 20.91 -18.85
CA PRO A 21 17.01 20.38 -20.20
C PRO A 21 17.82 21.27 -21.16
N ALA A 22 17.64 22.59 -21.10
CA ALA A 22 18.41 23.51 -21.94
C ALA A 22 19.93 23.43 -21.69
N PHE A 23 20.34 23.32 -20.39
CA PHE A 23 21.76 23.14 -20.05
C PHE A 23 22.29 21.79 -20.54
N LEU A 24 21.52 20.72 -20.36
CA LEU A 24 21.93 19.41 -20.86
C LEU A 24 22.07 19.36 -22.37
N MET A 25 21.14 19.98 -23.11
CA MET A 25 21.19 20.08 -24.55
C MET A 25 22.43 20.90 -25.02
N ALA A 26 22.70 22.03 -24.38
CA ALA A 26 23.90 22.85 -24.67
C ALA A 26 25.20 22.07 -24.40
N ALA A 27 25.20 21.23 -23.34
CA ALA A 27 26.34 20.37 -23.01
C ALA A 27 26.41 19.08 -23.83
N LYS A 28 25.41 18.81 -24.69
CA LYS A 28 25.29 17.56 -25.48
C LYS A 28 25.18 16.32 -24.58
N ILE A 29 24.54 16.46 -23.43
CA ILE A 29 24.27 15.38 -22.47
C ILE A 29 22.82 14.88 -22.69
N PRO A 30 22.55 13.56 -22.64
CA PRO A 30 21.21 13.03 -22.78
C PRO A 30 20.25 13.63 -21.72
N LEU A 31 18.98 13.82 -22.10
CA LEU A 31 17.95 14.33 -21.19
C LEU A 31 17.47 13.23 -20.24
N PRO A 32 16.94 13.58 -19.04
CA PRO A 32 16.22 12.63 -18.21
C PRO A 32 14.99 12.11 -18.96
N LYS A 33 14.59 10.87 -18.67
CA LYS A 33 13.44 10.26 -19.36
C LYS A 33 12.11 10.88 -18.94
N LYS A 34 12.00 11.32 -17.69
CA LYS A 34 10.79 11.93 -17.12
C LYS A 34 11.16 12.96 -16.04
N VAL A 35 10.39 14.02 -15.96
CA VAL A 35 10.34 14.95 -14.82
C VAL A 35 8.95 14.83 -14.23
N TYR A 36 8.85 14.52 -12.92
CA TYR A 36 7.60 14.39 -12.21
C TYR A 36 7.54 15.37 -11.03
N GLY A 37 6.60 16.31 -11.09
CA GLY A 37 6.38 17.30 -10.04
C GLY A 37 5.30 16.83 -9.07
N HIS A 38 5.63 16.70 -7.78
CA HIS A 38 4.63 16.41 -6.74
C HIS A 38 4.10 17.69 -6.09
N GLY A 39 2.91 17.60 -5.50
CA GLY A 39 2.24 18.71 -4.84
C GLY A 39 2.80 19.04 -3.46
N TRP A 40 2.15 20.01 -2.79
CA TRP A 40 2.46 20.41 -1.43
C TRP A 40 1.82 19.46 -0.42
N ILE A 41 2.49 19.32 0.73
CA ILE A 41 1.85 18.78 1.93
C ILE A 41 1.32 19.98 2.73
N LEU A 42 0.01 19.98 2.94
CA LEU A 42 -0.75 21.04 3.62
C LEU A 42 -1.16 20.57 5.01
N SER A 43 -1.38 21.51 5.91
CA SER A 43 -2.00 21.30 7.22
C SER A 43 -3.14 22.30 7.38
N GLY A 44 -4.39 21.80 7.50
CA GLY A 44 -5.57 22.65 7.57
C GLY A 44 -5.79 23.51 6.30
N ASP A 45 -5.59 22.92 5.11
CA ASP A 45 -5.66 23.57 3.79
C ASP A 45 -4.64 24.69 3.56
N GLU A 46 -3.69 24.86 4.47
CA GLU A 46 -2.63 25.84 4.35
C GLU A 46 -1.26 25.21 4.20
N LYS A 47 -0.37 25.88 3.48
CA LYS A 47 1.04 25.46 3.41
C LYS A 47 1.64 25.52 4.81
N MET A 48 2.28 24.42 5.21
CA MET A 48 3.00 24.36 6.49
C MET A 48 4.10 25.40 6.53
N SER A 49 4.16 26.16 7.61
CA SER A 49 5.24 27.10 7.87
C SER A 49 5.56 27.22 9.35
N LYS A 50 6.85 27.44 9.68
CA LYS A 50 7.30 27.62 11.06
C LYS A 50 6.64 28.83 11.75
N SER A 51 6.40 29.90 10.98
CA SER A 51 5.77 31.11 11.49
C SER A 51 4.31 30.94 11.88
N LYS A 52 3.61 29.97 11.29
CA LYS A 52 2.21 29.67 11.59
C LYS A 52 2.03 28.61 12.68
N GLY A 53 3.10 27.91 13.06
CA GLY A 53 3.04 26.83 14.06
C GLY A 53 2.22 25.62 13.63
N ASN A 54 1.97 25.46 12.33
CA ASN A 54 1.16 24.38 11.75
C ASN A 54 2.01 23.27 11.13
N ILE A 55 3.27 23.14 11.55
CA ILE A 55 4.15 22.09 11.07
C ILE A 55 3.87 20.82 11.86
N LEU A 56 3.62 19.73 11.14
CA LEU A 56 3.69 18.39 11.68
C LEU A 56 5.14 17.88 11.46
N ASP A 57 5.91 17.82 12.56
CA ASP A 57 7.28 17.32 12.47
C ASP A 57 7.23 15.79 12.24
N PRO A 58 7.81 15.27 11.15
CA PRO A 58 7.81 13.85 10.89
C PRO A 58 8.57 13.06 11.96
N LEU A 59 9.54 13.65 12.66
CA LEU A 59 10.27 12.97 13.72
C LEU A 59 9.38 12.74 14.95
N ASP A 60 8.59 13.73 15.34
CA ASP A 60 7.62 13.61 16.43
C ASP A 60 6.56 12.53 16.10
N ILE A 61 6.09 12.50 14.85
CA ILE A 61 5.14 11.48 14.39
C ILE A 61 5.77 10.08 14.45
N ILE A 62 7.02 9.95 14.02
CA ILE A 62 7.75 8.67 14.06
C ILE A 62 7.95 8.19 15.50
N GLU A 63 8.24 9.09 16.44
CA GLU A 63 8.41 8.76 17.86
C GLU A 63 7.11 8.20 18.46
N ILE A 64 5.95 8.77 18.09
CA ILE A 64 4.64 8.38 18.64
C ILE A 64 4.05 7.15 17.93
N TYR A 65 4.06 7.13 16.59
CA TYR A 65 3.31 6.15 15.78
C TYR A 65 4.20 5.15 15.04
N GLY A 66 5.51 5.36 15.02
CA GLY A 66 6.46 4.55 14.26
C GLY A 66 6.61 4.99 12.80
N LEU A 67 7.75 4.63 12.22
CA LEU A 67 8.12 5.00 10.85
C LEU A 67 7.16 4.41 9.81
N ASP A 68 6.78 3.15 9.97
CA ASP A 68 5.92 2.44 9.02
C ASP A 68 4.53 3.07 8.92
N SER A 69 3.98 3.51 10.05
CA SER A 69 2.70 4.21 10.11
C SER A 69 2.73 5.52 9.32
N LEU A 70 3.78 6.33 9.49
CA LEU A 70 3.96 7.56 8.73
C LEU A 70 4.13 7.28 7.22
N ARG A 71 4.95 6.30 6.85
CA ARG A 71 5.15 5.92 5.44
C ARG A 71 3.85 5.48 4.78
N TYR A 72 3.10 4.60 5.47
CA TYR A 72 1.79 4.14 4.99
C TYR A 72 0.83 5.31 4.78
N TYR A 73 0.69 6.17 5.79
CA TYR A 73 -0.21 7.31 5.76
C TYR A 73 0.10 8.27 4.60
N LEU A 74 1.37 8.66 4.42
CA LEU A 74 1.76 9.59 3.36
C LEU A 74 1.49 9.03 1.96
N ILE A 75 1.65 7.72 1.76
CA ILE A 75 1.37 7.07 0.48
C ILE A 75 -0.13 6.89 0.25
N LYS A 76 -0.88 6.62 1.32
CA LYS A 76 -2.32 6.33 1.24
C LYS A 76 -3.16 7.59 1.07
N GLU A 77 -2.91 8.61 1.90
CA GLU A 77 -3.76 9.78 2.01
C GLU A 77 -3.40 10.90 1.03
N VAL A 78 -2.13 11.02 0.67
CA VAL A 78 -1.68 12.06 -0.25
C VAL A 78 -1.64 11.52 -1.67
N SER A 79 -2.58 11.92 -2.51
CA SER A 79 -2.55 11.58 -3.94
C SER A 79 -1.27 12.10 -4.58
N PHE A 80 -0.39 11.18 -4.97
CA PHE A 80 0.92 11.52 -5.51
C PHE A 80 0.78 12.40 -6.76
N GLY A 81 1.44 13.57 -6.77
CA GLY A 81 1.29 14.60 -7.81
C GLY A 81 0.34 15.73 -7.45
N ASN A 82 -0.57 15.55 -6.51
CA ASN A 82 -1.49 16.57 -6.04
C ASN A 82 -1.06 17.15 -4.67
N ASP A 83 -1.67 18.27 -4.29
CA ASP A 83 -1.55 18.77 -2.92
C ASP A 83 -2.32 17.82 -1.99
N GLY A 84 -1.74 17.51 -0.84
CA GLY A 84 -2.33 16.63 0.16
C GLY A 84 -2.44 17.33 1.51
N ASN A 85 -3.62 17.23 2.13
CA ASN A 85 -3.85 17.77 3.46
C ASN A 85 -3.64 16.65 4.49
N ILE A 86 -2.71 16.86 5.42
CA ILE A 86 -2.40 15.89 6.48
C ILE A 86 -2.84 16.43 7.83
N SER A 87 -3.29 15.52 8.71
CA SER A 87 -3.59 15.83 10.11
C SER A 87 -3.31 14.60 10.98
N GLN A 88 -3.12 14.81 12.26
CA GLN A 88 -2.93 13.73 13.23
C GLN A 88 -4.17 12.81 13.29
N GLU A 89 -5.36 13.39 13.31
CA GLU A 89 -6.63 12.63 13.32
C GLU A 89 -6.73 11.69 12.11
N ARG A 90 -6.46 12.18 10.90
CA ARG A 90 -6.47 11.35 9.68
C ARG A 90 -5.40 10.26 9.70
N LEU A 91 -4.25 10.55 10.30
CA LEU A 91 -3.19 9.55 10.48
C LEU A 91 -3.65 8.43 11.42
N GLU A 92 -4.23 8.78 12.56
CA GLU A 92 -4.77 7.82 13.52
C GLU A 92 -5.89 6.96 12.91
N ASP A 93 -6.83 7.59 12.20
CA ASP A 93 -7.89 6.90 11.49
C ASP A 93 -7.36 5.93 10.43
N CYS A 94 -6.40 6.36 9.65
CA CYS A 94 -5.76 5.53 8.61
C CYS A 94 -5.05 4.31 9.21
N ILE A 95 -4.27 4.50 10.29
CA ILE A 95 -3.58 3.42 10.98
C ILE A 95 -4.59 2.43 11.58
N ASN A 96 -5.60 2.96 12.28
CA ASN A 96 -6.59 2.12 12.95
C ASN A 96 -7.46 1.36 11.97
N SER A 97 -7.95 2.01 10.90
CA SER A 97 -8.82 1.35 9.93
C SER A 97 -8.08 0.33 9.08
N ASP A 98 -6.98 0.72 8.46
CA ASP A 98 -6.32 -0.11 7.45
C ASP A 98 -5.32 -1.10 8.05
N LEU A 99 -4.44 -0.63 8.93
CA LEU A 99 -3.38 -1.48 9.48
C LEU A 99 -3.86 -2.32 10.66
N ALA A 100 -4.52 -1.73 11.65
CA ALA A 100 -4.93 -2.47 12.84
C ALA A 100 -6.19 -3.30 12.59
N ASN A 101 -7.31 -2.66 12.20
CA ASN A 101 -8.62 -3.32 12.13
C ASN A 101 -8.82 -4.13 10.85
N ASN A 102 -8.09 -3.83 9.77
CA ASN A 102 -8.21 -4.57 8.52
C ASN A 102 -7.07 -5.61 8.40
N TYR A 103 -5.82 -5.16 8.24
CA TYR A 103 -4.69 -6.06 8.03
C TYR A 103 -4.34 -6.88 9.29
N GLY A 104 -4.13 -6.22 10.43
CA GLY A 104 -3.78 -6.88 11.69
C GLY A 104 -4.85 -7.85 12.16
N ASN A 105 -6.12 -7.46 12.06
CA ASN A 105 -7.24 -8.32 12.43
C ASN A 105 -7.35 -9.56 11.51
N LEU A 106 -7.15 -9.40 10.19
CA LEU A 106 -7.12 -10.54 9.28
C LEU A 106 -6.00 -11.51 9.65
N CYS A 107 -4.78 -11.00 9.83
CA CYS A 107 -3.63 -11.80 10.22
C CYS A 107 -3.91 -12.57 11.53
N GLN A 108 -4.36 -11.87 12.57
CA GLN A 108 -4.65 -12.48 13.87
C GLN A 108 -5.72 -13.56 13.78
N ARG A 109 -6.83 -13.28 13.10
CA ARG A 109 -7.97 -14.22 13.01
C ARG A 109 -7.60 -15.47 12.23
N VAL A 110 -6.92 -15.34 11.10
CA VAL A 110 -6.56 -16.49 10.25
C VAL A 110 -5.47 -17.32 10.90
N THR A 111 -4.42 -16.69 11.47
CA THR A 111 -3.34 -17.42 12.13
C THR A 111 -3.81 -18.13 13.41
N ALA A 112 -4.60 -17.46 14.26
CA ALA A 112 -5.18 -18.09 15.44
C ALA A 112 -6.14 -19.24 15.07
N PHE A 113 -6.88 -19.11 13.98
CA PHE A 113 -7.73 -20.19 13.48
C PHE A 113 -6.90 -21.38 12.97
N ALA A 114 -5.82 -21.12 12.22
CA ALA A 114 -4.90 -22.14 11.72
C ALA A 114 -4.16 -22.85 12.87
N GLU A 115 -3.71 -22.11 13.88
CA GLU A 115 -3.11 -22.68 15.09
C GLU A 115 -4.05 -23.70 15.75
N LYS A 116 -5.29 -23.32 15.97
CA LYS A 116 -6.28 -24.13 16.68
C LYS A 116 -6.78 -25.33 15.86
N ASN A 117 -6.92 -25.22 14.53
CA ASN A 117 -7.62 -26.19 13.70
C ASN A 117 -6.72 -26.92 12.70
N CYS A 118 -5.48 -26.43 12.47
CA CYS A 118 -4.53 -26.99 11.51
C CYS A 118 -3.18 -27.32 12.16
N SER A 119 -3.14 -27.51 13.48
CA SER A 119 -1.93 -27.89 14.25
C SER A 119 -0.76 -26.92 14.06
N SER A 120 -1.01 -25.61 13.94
CA SER A 120 -0.01 -24.57 13.67
C SER A 120 0.78 -24.76 12.36
N LEU A 121 0.25 -25.51 11.42
CA LEU A 121 0.84 -25.73 10.10
C LEU A 121 0.00 -25.06 9.03
N VAL A 122 0.67 -24.65 7.95
CA VAL A 122 -0.04 -24.26 6.73
C VAL A 122 -0.67 -25.53 6.16
N PRO A 123 -2.00 -25.61 6.06
CA PRO A 123 -2.65 -26.83 5.63
C PRO A 123 -2.33 -27.16 4.17
N ASP A 124 -2.27 -28.45 3.86
CA ASP A 124 -2.17 -28.93 2.50
C ASP A 124 -3.53 -28.74 1.78
N ASN A 125 -3.53 -27.96 0.72
CA ASN A 125 -4.73 -27.69 -0.06
C ASN A 125 -4.88 -28.72 -1.18
N LYS A 126 -6.09 -29.21 -1.39
CA LYS A 126 -6.30 -30.28 -2.38
C LYS A 126 -7.33 -29.95 -3.45
N LYS A 127 -8.30 -29.09 -3.17
CA LYS A 127 -9.39 -28.80 -4.10
C LYS A 127 -9.81 -27.33 -3.98
N PHE A 128 -9.40 -26.52 -4.95
CA PHE A 128 -9.88 -25.15 -5.08
C PHE A 128 -11.20 -25.11 -5.85
N ASN A 129 -12.12 -24.29 -5.38
CA ASN A 129 -13.27 -23.85 -6.17
C ASN A 129 -12.98 -22.50 -6.85
N ASP A 130 -13.94 -21.99 -7.62
CA ASP A 130 -13.77 -20.74 -8.37
C ASP A 130 -13.51 -19.54 -7.46
N GLU A 131 -14.15 -19.47 -6.29
CA GLU A 131 -13.96 -18.40 -5.32
C GLU A 131 -12.52 -18.39 -4.77
N ASP A 132 -11.96 -19.57 -4.48
CA ASP A 132 -10.57 -19.69 -4.02
C ASP A 132 -9.59 -19.23 -5.11
N LEU A 133 -9.84 -19.64 -6.37
CA LEU A 133 -9.00 -19.28 -7.51
C LEU A 133 -9.04 -17.78 -7.80
N ILE A 134 -10.21 -17.15 -7.70
CA ILE A 134 -10.36 -15.70 -7.83
C ILE A 134 -9.48 -14.99 -6.80
N MET A 135 -9.52 -15.43 -5.54
CA MET A 135 -8.69 -14.87 -4.49
C MET A 135 -7.20 -15.09 -4.76
N LEU A 136 -6.81 -16.33 -5.07
CA LEU A 136 -5.40 -16.68 -5.28
C LEU A 136 -4.79 -15.98 -6.49
N ASN A 137 -5.56 -15.74 -7.55
CA ASN A 137 -5.06 -15.14 -8.79
C ASN A 137 -5.15 -13.61 -8.80
N LYS A 138 -5.80 -12.99 -7.80
CA LYS A 138 -6.04 -11.54 -7.77
C LYS A 138 -4.81 -10.69 -8.07
N PHE A 139 -3.68 -10.99 -7.46
CA PHE A 139 -2.45 -10.24 -7.71
C PHE A 139 -1.80 -10.58 -9.04
N THR A 140 -1.80 -11.86 -9.41
CA THR A 140 -1.17 -12.33 -10.65
C THR A 140 -1.89 -11.76 -11.87
N ASP A 141 -3.23 -11.78 -11.86
CA ASP A 141 -4.05 -11.30 -12.97
C ASP A 141 -3.97 -9.77 -13.16
N ASN A 142 -3.60 -9.04 -12.10
CA ASN A 142 -3.49 -7.58 -12.13
C ASN A 142 -2.04 -7.07 -12.14
N LEU A 143 -1.04 -7.95 -12.21
CA LEU A 143 0.36 -7.57 -12.04
C LEU A 143 0.83 -6.56 -13.09
N ASP A 144 0.46 -6.74 -14.35
CA ASP A 144 0.87 -5.85 -15.44
C ASP A 144 0.18 -4.48 -15.34
N ALA A 145 -1.08 -4.43 -14.92
CA ALA A 145 -1.76 -3.17 -14.63
C ALA A 145 -1.08 -2.42 -13.47
N ILE A 146 -0.78 -3.13 -12.38
CA ILE A 146 -0.07 -2.56 -11.22
C ILE A 146 1.29 -1.99 -11.64
N ARG A 147 2.08 -2.72 -12.43
CA ARG A 147 3.38 -2.26 -12.93
C ARG A 147 3.25 -1.02 -13.79
N THR A 148 2.30 -1.01 -14.71
CA THR A 148 2.02 0.14 -15.59
C THR A 148 1.68 1.38 -14.78
N GLU A 149 0.85 1.25 -13.76
CA GLU A 149 0.46 2.37 -12.91
C GLU A 149 1.64 2.89 -12.05
N ILE A 150 2.49 2.00 -11.53
CA ILE A 150 3.73 2.40 -10.83
C ILE A 150 4.68 3.13 -11.78
N ASP A 151 4.86 2.65 -13.01
CA ASP A 151 5.72 3.30 -14.02
C ASP A 151 5.18 4.69 -14.42
N ASN A 152 3.87 4.88 -14.31
CA ASN A 152 3.20 6.18 -14.48
C ASN A 152 3.21 7.04 -13.20
N GLN A 153 3.83 6.60 -12.12
CA GLN A 153 3.86 7.23 -10.80
C GLN A 153 2.48 7.33 -10.12
N ASN A 154 1.53 6.49 -10.52
CA ASN A 154 0.22 6.39 -9.86
C ASN A 154 0.31 5.48 -8.63
N ILE A 155 1.05 5.92 -7.60
CA ILE A 155 1.28 5.13 -6.38
C ILE A 155 -0.03 4.87 -5.62
N ASN A 156 -1.01 5.78 -5.73
CA ASN A 156 -2.31 5.61 -5.09
C ASN A 156 -3.09 4.42 -5.67
N TYR A 157 -2.94 4.12 -6.96
CA TYR A 157 -3.52 2.90 -7.52
C TYR A 157 -2.98 1.66 -6.82
N TYR A 158 -1.66 1.61 -6.64
CA TYR A 158 -0.99 0.49 -5.97
C TYR A 158 -1.52 0.23 -4.55
N ILE A 159 -1.53 1.28 -3.72
CA ILE A 159 -1.98 1.13 -2.33
C ILE A 159 -3.48 0.82 -2.23
N ASN A 160 -4.31 1.45 -3.06
CA ASN A 160 -5.74 1.21 -3.09
C ASN A 160 -6.07 -0.22 -3.57
N PHE A 161 -5.29 -0.76 -4.51
CA PHE A 161 -5.41 -2.15 -4.92
C PHE A 161 -5.12 -3.12 -3.76
N ILE A 162 -4.07 -2.86 -2.98
CA ILE A 162 -3.73 -3.66 -1.79
C ILE A 162 -4.87 -3.59 -0.75
N VAL A 163 -5.39 -2.40 -0.47
CA VAL A 163 -6.50 -2.20 0.49
C VAL A 163 -7.76 -2.92 0.02
N SER A 164 -8.08 -2.87 -1.28
CA SER A 164 -9.19 -3.65 -1.86
C SER A 164 -8.99 -5.16 -1.69
N ALA A 165 -7.77 -5.66 -2.00
CA ALA A 165 -7.45 -7.07 -1.84
C ALA A 165 -7.56 -7.53 -0.37
N LEU A 166 -7.15 -6.67 0.56
CA LEU A 166 -7.26 -6.90 1.98
C LEU A 166 -8.72 -6.98 2.46
N PHE A 167 -9.56 -6.06 1.99
CA PHE A 167 -10.99 -6.09 2.27
C PHE A 167 -11.66 -7.36 1.74
N GLU A 168 -11.34 -7.75 0.51
CA GLU A 168 -11.86 -8.97 -0.11
C GLU A 168 -11.38 -10.24 0.61
N ALA A 169 -10.12 -10.27 1.08
CA ALA A 169 -9.61 -11.40 1.85
C ALA A 169 -10.34 -11.56 3.20
N ASN A 170 -10.64 -10.44 3.89
CA ASN A 170 -11.47 -10.45 5.09
C ASN A 170 -12.88 -10.95 4.80
N LYS A 171 -13.49 -10.46 3.71
CA LYS A 171 -14.82 -10.89 3.27
C LYS A 171 -14.84 -12.37 2.94
N TYR A 172 -13.86 -12.84 2.15
CA TYR A 172 -13.72 -14.26 1.80
C TYR A 172 -13.67 -15.16 3.05
N PHE A 173 -12.81 -14.84 4.02
CA PHE A 173 -12.70 -15.64 5.25
C PHE A 173 -14.01 -15.67 6.06
N ASN A 174 -14.74 -14.55 6.07
CA ASN A 174 -16.05 -14.47 6.70
C ASN A 174 -17.11 -15.28 5.97
N ASP A 175 -17.21 -15.13 4.65
CA ASP A 175 -18.25 -15.75 3.82
C ASP A 175 -18.07 -17.28 3.74
N GLN A 176 -16.82 -17.75 3.73
CA GLN A 176 -16.50 -19.17 3.71
C GLN A 176 -16.76 -19.87 5.06
N GLU A 177 -16.88 -19.13 6.16
CA GLU A 177 -17.23 -19.65 7.50
C GLU A 177 -16.47 -20.93 7.89
N PRO A 178 -15.11 -20.95 7.91
CA PRO A 178 -14.35 -22.18 8.15
C PRO A 178 -14.67 -22.82 9.51
N TRP A 179 -15.16 -22.03 10.48
CA TRP A 179 -15.61 -22.54 11.79
C TRP A 179 -16.84 -23.45 11.72
N LYS A 180 -17.62 -23.37 10.64
CA LYS A 180 -18.76 -24.25 10.35
C LYS A 180 -18.37 -25.47 9.50
N LYS A 181 -17.12 -25.58 9.04
CA LYS A 181 -16.64 -26.66 8.14
C LYS A 181 -15.79 -27.70 8.86
N LYS A 182 -15.98 -27.90 10.18
CA LYS A 182 -15.15 -28.82 10.98
C LYS A 182 -15.27 -30.27 10.52
N ASP A 183 -16.42 -30.68 10.00
CA ASP A 183 -16.69 -32.02 9.49
C ASP A 183 -16.18 -32.21 8.05
N ASP A 184 -15.93 -31.13 7.29
CA ASP A 184 -15.30 -31.11 5.96
C ASP A 184 -13.87 -30.58 6.07
N LYS A 185 -12.96 -31.47 6.46
CA LYS A 185 -11.56 -31.11 6.71
C LYS A 185 -10.84 -30.61 5.46
N ASP A 186 -11.17 -31.17 4.29
CA ASP A 186 -10.56 -30.76 3.03
C ASP A 186 -10.97 -29.33 2.67
N ARG A 187 -12.24 -28.98 2.81
CA ARG A 187 -12.74 -27.62 2.58
C ARG A 187 -12.18 -26.64 3.60
N LEU A 188 -12.18 -26.99 4.89
CA LEU A 188 -11.58 -26.17 5.94
C LEU A 188 -10.11 -25.85 5.61
N ASN A 189 -9.32 -26.86 5.29
CA ASN A 189 -7.91 -26.73 4.96
C ASN A 189 -7.70 -25.81 3.74
N THR A 190 -8.52 -25.96 2.69
CA THR A 190 -8.45 -25.10 1.50
C THR A 190 -8.73 -23.65 1.81
N ILE A 191 -9.78 -23.35 2.61
CA ILE A 191 -10.12 -21.99 3.01
C ILE A 191 -8.98 -21.34 3.83
N VAL A 192 -8.44 -22.09 4.80
CA VAL A 192 -7.33 -21.58 5.63
C VAL A 192 -6.08 -21.35 4.78
N TYR A 193 -5.73 -22.28 3.89
CA TYR A 193 -4.62 -22.11 2.96
C TYR A 193 -4.79 -20.86 2.09
N THR A 194 -5.95 -20.69 1.45
CA THR A 194 -6.25 -19.54 0.58
C THR A 194 -6.11 -18.23 1.35
N SER A 195 -6.63 -18.18 2.57
CA SER A 195 -6.55 -16.99 3.43
C SER A 195 -5.11 -16.67 3.85
N LEU A 196 -4.32 -17.68 4.25
CA LEU A 196 -2.90 -17.51 4.58
C LEU A 196 -2.08 -17.06 3.37
N GLU A 197 -2.35 -17.62 2.19
CA GLU A 197 -1.68 -17.24 0.95
C GLU A 197 -2.02 -15.80 0.54
N MET A 198 -3.27 -15.36 0.75
CA MET A 198 -3.65 -13.95 0.56
C MET A 198 -2.90 -13.03 1.52
N ILE A 199 -2.81 -13.38 2.82
CA ILE A 199 -2.01 -12.61 3.79
C ILE A 199 -0.57 -12.52 3.32
N ARG A 200 0.05 -13.63 2.91
CA ARG A 200 1.42 -13.66 2.41
C ARG A 200 1.62 -12.73 1.22
N LYS A 201 0.71 -12.77 0.23
CA LYS A 201 0.78 -11.90 -0.96
C LYS A 201 0.58 -10.43 -0.60
N ILE A 202 -0.39 -10.12 0.25
CA ILE A 202 -0.63 -8.75 0.74
C ILE A 202 0.59 -8.23 1.50
N SER A 203 1.17 -9.02 2.40
CA SER A 203 2.38 -8.66 3.14
C SER A 203 3.56 -8.37 2.21
N PHE A 204 3.75 -9.22 1.20
CA PHE A 204 4.78 -9.02 0.19
C PHE A 204 4.58 -7.72 -0.61
N MET A 205 3.34 -7.41 -0.98
CA MET A 205 3.02 -6.17 -1.67
C MET A 205 3.12 -4.94 -0.75
N LEU A 206 2.86 -5.06 0.54
CA LEU A 206 3.04 -3.97 1.51
C LEU A 206 4.51 -3.69 1.83
N TYR A 207 5.39 -4.69 1.69
CA TYR A 207 6.81 -4.60 2.08
C TYR A 207 7.57 -3.37 1.53
N PRO A 208 7.38 -2.87 0.30
CA PRO A 208 8.03 -1.64 -0.16
C PRO A 208 7.59 -0.38 0.60
N ILE A 209 6.43 -0.42 1.23
CA ILE A 209 5.84 0.70 1.97
C ILE A 209 6.18 0.59 3.45
N ILE A 210 5.91 -0.56 4.04
CA ILE A 210 6.13 -0.91 5.47
C ILE A 210 7.01 -2.17 5.54
N PRO A 211 8.34 -2.03 5.44
CA PRO A 211 9.31 -3.14 5.39
C PRO A 211 9.42 -3.95 6.69
#